data_ef70b903f8f76dd487331da736654ec8
#
_entry.id   ef70b903f8f76dd487331da736654ec8
#
_cell.length_a   1.000
_cell.length_b   1.000
_cell.length_c   1.000
_cell.angle_alpha   90.00
_cell.angle_beta   90.00
_cell.angle_gamma   90.00
#
_symmetry.space_group_name_H-M   'P 1'
#
loop_
_entity.id
_entity.type
_entity.pdbx_description
1 polymer ?
#
loop_
_entity_poly.entity_id
_entity_poly.type
_entity_poly.pdbx_seq_one_letter_code
_entity_poly.pdbx_strand_id
1 'polypeptide(L)'
;MKGLEDWVIVMRPRWVMAPHESAILDANAEALGADMDELMMTAAEHLANALDGAPKPIWILCGPGNNGGDGFRLAGMLAKCYVISTHQTQKTAVAQRARDDYEGEIYTIDNLPTETPSTIVDCLLGAGSYGKPRGEILRLMESIPGRPKVLACDMPTGCGSGVSFNAFRTVTFEAPKSNMIDSEGRLLPEVGDLFVAPVGWPDEALDPGPGDLL
;
A
#
# COMPACT_ATOMS: atom_id res chain seq x y z
N MET A 1 12.34 -5.21 17.04
CA MET A 1 11.02 -4.95 16.44
C MET A 1 10.31 -3.94 17.33
N LYS A 2 9.97 -2.76 16.80
CA LYS A 2 9.08 -1.83 17.50
C LYS A 2 7.67 -2.42 17.42
N GLY A 3 7.01 -2.60 18.55
CA GLY A 3 5.63 -3.11 18.58
C GLY A 3 4.64 -2.06 18.04
N LEU A 4 3.41 -2.48 17.76
CA LEU A 4 2.30 -1.58 17.39
C LEU A 4 2.04 -0.46 18.44
N GLU A 5 2.59 -0.60 19.63
CA GLU A 5 2.47 0.36 20.75
C GLU A 5 3.11 1.72 20.46
N ASP A 6 4.05 1.77 19.50
CA ASP A 6 4.70 3.02 19.06
C ASP A 6 3.96 3.73 17.89
N TRP A 7 2.85 3.16 17.41
CA TRP A 7 2.13 3.69 16.27
C TRP A 7 1.05 4.69 16.70
N VAL A 8 0.98 5.81 16.01
CA VAL A 8 -0.03 6.84 16.26
C VAL A 8 -1.25 6.59 15.38
N ILE A 9 -2.40 6.30 16.00
CA ILE A 9 -3.68 6.28 15.28
C ILE A 9 -4.09 7.71 15.00
N VAL A 10 -4.21 8.06 13.74
CA VAL A 10 -4.57 9.40 13.30
C VAL A 10 -6.08 9.50 13.13
N MET A 11 -6.74 10.27 13.99
CA MET A 11 -8.19 10.53 13.91
C MET A 11 -8.52 11.75 13.04
N ARG A 12 -7.66 12.77 13.07
CA ARG A 12 -7.77 13.99 12.25
C ARG A 12 -6.35 14.42 11.86
N PRO A 13 -5.92 14.16 10.63
CA PRO A 13 -4.59 14.57 10.21
C PRO A 13 -4.48 16.10 10.19
N ARG A 14 -3.39 16.63 10.78
CA ARG A 14 -3.07 18.06 10.74
C ARG A 14 -2.37 18.47 9.46
N TRP A 15 -1.76 17.52 8.79
CA TRP A 15 -1.07 17.67 7.54
C TRP A 15 -1.43 16.49 6.64
N VAL A 16 -1.66 16.75 5.37
CA VAL A 16 -2.00 15.76 4.36
C VAL A 16 -1.18 16.03 3.11
N MET A 17 -0.80 14.97 2.45
CA MET A 17 -0.05 14.99 1.20
C MET A 17 -1.02 14.89 0.02
N ALA A 18 -0.83 15.71 -1.01
CA ALA A 18 -1.55 15.48 -2.25
C ALA A 18 -1.05 14.16 -2.88
N PRO A 19 -1.93 13.35 -3.48
CA PRO A 19 -1.54 12.02 -3.96
C PRO A 19 -0.35 12.01 -4.94
N HIS A 20 -0.21 13.05 -5.77
CA HIS A 20 0.91 13.16 -6.72
C HIS A 20 2.25 13.50 -6.06
N GLU A 21 2.24 14.07 -4.85
CA GLU A 21 3.47 14.41 -4.11
C GLU A 21 4.25 13.18 -3.70
N SER A 22 3.59 12.04 -3.44
CA SER A 22 4.30 10.78 -3.14
C SER A 22 5.28 10.39 -4.25
N ALA A 23 4.89 10.53 -5.52
CA ALA A 23 5.76 10.21 -6.64
C ALA A 23 6.91 11.22 -6.80
N ILE A 24 6.67 12.48 -6.43
CA ILE A 24 7.73 13.52 -6.42
C ILE A 24 8.74 13.21 -5.31
N LEU A 25 8.26 12.83 -4.12
CA LEU A 25 9.13 12.48 -3.00
C LEU A 25 9.97 11.22 -3.29
N ASP A 26 9.39 10.20 -3.92
CA ASP A 26 10.13 9.03 -4.38
C ASP A 26 11.25 9.43 -5.35
N ALA A 27 10.94 10.29 -6.34
CA ALA A 27 11.91 10.77 -7.31
C ALA A 27 13.01 11.64 -6.67
N ASN A 28 12.66 12.49 -5.70
CA ASN A 28 13.62 13.29 -4.94
C ASN A 28 14.53 12.40 -4.09
N ALA A 29 13.96 11.41 -3.39
CA ALA A 29 14.73 10.47 -2.58
C ALA A 29 15.74 9.69 -3.43
N GLU A 30 15.31 9.19 -4.60
CA GLU A 30 16.18 8.50 -5.54
C GLU A 30 17.30 9.43 -6.05
N ALA A 31 16.98 10.68 -6.39
CA ALA A 31 17.97 11.68 -6.84
C ALA A 31 18.99 12.05 -5.74
N LEU A 32 18.59 11.98 -4.47
CA LEU A 32 19.44 12.17 -3.29
C LEU A 32 20.25 10.91 -2.92
N GLY A 33 20.06 9.81 -3.66
CA GLY A 33 20.81 8.58 -3.48
C GLY A 33 20.23 7.63 -2.45
N ALA A 34 18.95 7.78 -2.10
CA ALA A 34 18.25 6.81 -1.25
C ALA A 34 18.16 5.44 -1.95
N ASP A 35 18.32 4.37 -1.18
CA ASP A 35 18.12 3.02 -1.68
C ASP A 35 16.60 2.72 -1.72
N MET A 36 16.03 2.73 -2.93
CA MET A 36 14.61 2.49 -3.15
C MET A 36 14.17 1.07 -2.77
N ASP A 37 15.07 0.09 -2.80
CA ASP A 37 14.79 -1.27 -2.30
C ASP A 37 14.69 -1.29 -0.77
N GLU A 38 15.52 -0.52 -0.08
CA GLU A 38 15.47 -0.37 1.38
C GLU A 38 14.19 0.35 1.82
N LEU A 39 13.79 1.44 1.13
CA LEU A 39 12.52 2.13 1.41
C LEU A 39 11.32 1.18 1.25
N MET A 40 11.29 0.41 0.16
CA MET A 40 10.22 -0.57 -0.09
C MET A 40 10.23 -1.71 0.94
N MET A 41 11.41 -2.15 1.38
CA MET A 41 11.53 -3.14 2.45
C MET A 41 10.98 -2.61 3.77
N THR A 42 11.29 -1.36 4.13
CA THR A 42 10.76 -0.68 5.32
C THR A 42 9.23 -0.59 5.29
N ALA A 43 8.65 -0.23 4.12
CA ALA A 43 7.20 -0.21 3.94
C ALA A 43 6.58 -1.60 4.20
N ALA A 44 7.20 -2.66 3.66
CA ALA A 44 6.75 -4.04 3.85
C ALA A 44 6.87 -4.50 5.33
N GLU A 45 7.89 -4.08 6.05
CA GLU A 45 8.04 -4.35 7.50
C GLU A 45 6.90 -3.73 8.31
N HIS A 46 6.50 -2.50 7.98
CA HIS A 46 5.35 -1.86 8.62
C HIS A 46 4.04 -2.62 8.35
N LEU A 47 3.84 -3.09 7.11
CA LEU A 47 2.69 -3.94 6.78
C LEU A 47 2.72 -5.27 7.52
N ALA A 48 3.89 -5.91 7.64
CA ALA A 48 4.05 -7.16 8.37
C ALA A 48 3.70 -6.99 9.87
N ASN A 49 4.16 -5.89 10.49
CA ASN A 49 3.80 -5.54 11.86
C ASN A 49 2.29 -5.29 12.02
N ALA A 50 1.66 -4.63 11.03
CA ALA A 50 0.22 -4.36 11.04
C ALA A 50 -0.65 -5.63 10.89
N LEU A 51 -0.07 -6.71 10.37
CA LEU A 51 -0.70 -8.03 10.22
C LEU A 51 -0.58 -8.92 11.45
N ASP A 52 0.11 -8.48 12.51
CA ASP A 52 0.26 -9.31 13.68
C ASP A 52 -1.11 -9.73 14.25
N GLY A 53 -1.27 -11.04 14.50
CA GLY A 53 -2.54 -11.61 14.91
C GLY A 53 -3.64 -11.63 13.84
N ALA A 54 -3.37 -11.27 12.58
CA ALA A 54 -4.38 -11.30 11.52
C ALA A 54 -4.85 -12.73 11.21
N PRO A 55 -6.18 -12.93 11.03
CA PRO A 55 -6.72 -14.25 10.70
C PRO A 55 -6.23 -14.73 9.34
N LYS A 56 -5.97 -16.03 9.24
CA LYS A 56 -5.50 -16.71 8.01
C LYS A 56 -6.67 -17.46 7.35
N PRO A 57 -6.62 -17.74 6.03
CA PRO A 57 -5.56 -17.42 5.08
C PRO A 57 -5.43 -15.92 4.77
N ILE A 58 -4.20 -15.49 4.43
CA ILE A 58 -3.89 -14.12 4.01
C ILE A 58 -3.69 -14.11 2.50
N TRP A 59 -4.40 -13.24 1.80
CA TRP A 59 -4.14 -12.93 0.40
C TRP A 59 -3.50 -11.54 0.29
N ILE A 60 -2.43 -11.44 -0.49
CA ILE A 60 -1.74 -10.20 -0.81
C ILE A 60 -2.05 -9.88 -2.27
N LEU A 61 -2.77 -8.78 -2.50
CA LEU A 61 -3.19 -8.36 -3.83
C LEU A 61 -2.19 -7.34 -4.37
N CYS A 62 -1.40 -7.74 -5.37
CA CYS A 62 -0.33 -6.91 -5.92
C CYS A 62 -0.75 -6.26 -7.25
N GLY A 63 -0.76 -4.92 -7.27
CA GLY A 63 -0.91 -4.10 -8.46
C GLY A 63 0.40 -3.92 -9.23
N PRO A 64 0.39 -3.11 -10.32
CA PRO A 64 1.56 -2.97 -11.20
C PRO A 64 2.59 -1.93 -10.75
N GLY A 65 2.37 -1.17 -9.69
CA GLY A 65 3.23 -0.08 -9.22
C GLY A 65 4.01 -0.42 -7.95
N ASN A 66 4.58 0.62 -7.30
CA ASN A 66 5.34 0.47 -6.06
C ASN A 66 4.53 -0.21 -4.95
N ASN A 67 3.24 0.11 -4.81
CA ASN A 67 2.35 -0.60 -3.87
C ASN A 67 2.37 -2.13 -4.07
N GLY A 68 2.35 -2.58 -5.34
CA GLY A 68 2.49 -4.02 -5.65
C GLY A 68 3.86 -4.57 -5.25
N GLY A 69 4.91 -3.75 -5.40
CA GLY A 69 6.26 -4.06 -4.94
C GLY A 69 6.31 -4.27 -3.42
N ASP A 70 5.69 -3.36 -2.64
CA ASP A 70 5.55 -3.50 -1.19
C ASP A 70 4.86 -4.82 -0.83
N GLY A 71 3.83 -5.21 -1.61
CA GLY A 71 3.13 -6.47 -1.45
C GLY A 71 4.02 -7.70 -1.71
N PHE A 72 4.89 -7.66 -2.73
CA PHE A 72 5.85 -8.74 -3.00
C PHE A 72 6.91 -8.84 -1.89
N ARG A 73 7.47 -7.71 -1.42
CA ARG A 73 8.41 -7.69 -0.29
C ARG A 73 7.76 -8.24 0.98
N LEU A 74 6.53 -7.81 1.28
CA LEU A 74 5.75 -8.35 2.40
C LEU A 74 5.56 -9.87 2.29
N ALA A 75 5.21 -10.37 1.11
CA ALA A 75 5.01 -11.79 0.87
C ALA A 75 6.25 -12.61 1.17
N GLY A 76 7.44 -12.11 0.84
CA GLY A 76 8.73 -12.72 1.16
C GLY A 76 9.01 -12.82 2.67
N MET A 77 8.38 -11.97 3.49
CA MET A 77 8.53 -11.99 4.96
C MET A 77 7.56 -12.95 5.66
N LEU A 78 6.48 -13.34 4.98
CA LEU A 78 5.43 -14.15 5.60
C LEU A 78 5.64 -15.65 5.37
N ALA A 79 5.57 -16.45 6.42
CA ALA A 79 5.73 -17.89 6.33
C ALA A 79 4.65 -18.58 5.47
N LYS A 80 3.43 -18.00 5.37
CA LYS A 80 2.33 -18.52 4.56
C LYS A 80 1.38 -17.40 4.16
N CYS A 81 1.29 -17.12 2.87
CA CYS A 81 0.32 -16.23 2.25
C CYS A 81 0.07 -16.68 0.80
N TYR A 82 -0.94 -16.08 0.16
CA TYR A 82 -1.20 -16.23 -1.27
C TYR A 82 -1.01 -14.88 -1.94
N VAL A 83 -0.16 -14.82 -2.95
CA VAL A 83 0.08 -13.60 -3.74
C VAL A 83 -0.75 -13.64 -5.00
N ILE A 84 -1.61 -12.66 -5.20
CA ILE A 84 -2.43 -12.50 -6.39
C ILE A 84 -1.99 -11.24 -7.13
N SER A 85 -1.43 -11.38 -8.32
CA SER A 85 -0.95 -10.24 -9.11
C SER A 85 -1.87 -9.97 -10.30
N THR A 86 -2.21 -8.70 -10.49
CA THR A 86 -3.03 -8.25 -11.63
C THR A 86 -2.22 -8.10 -12.93
N HIS A 87 -0.89 -8.08 -12.84
CA HIS A 87 0.00 -7.84 -13.99
C HIS A 87 1.20 -8.79 -13.95
N GLN A 88 1.70 -9.17 -15.12
CA GLN A 88 2.89 -10.02 -15.25
C GLN A 88 4.19 -9.24 -15.00
N THR A 89 4.17 -7.93 -15.26
CA THR A 89 5.33 -7.05 -15.07
C THR A 89 4.95 -5.83 -14.24
N GLN A 90 5.92 -5.25 -13.57
CA GLN A 90 5.75 -4.04 -12.76
C GLN A 90 6.16 -2.79 -13.55
N LYS A 91 5.62 -1.63 -13.16
CA LYS A 91 5.85 -0.35 -13.85
C LYS A 91 7.17 0.31 -13.47
N THR A 92 7.71 0.01 -12.29
CA THR A 92 8.96 0.58 -11.78
C THR A 92 9.99 -0.52 -11.61
N ALA A 93 11.27 -0.15 -11.74
CA ALA A 93 12.37 -1.11 -11.61
C ALA A 93 12.43 -1.73 -10.21
N VAL A 94 12.20 -0.94 -9.16
CA VAL A 94 12.19 -1.43 -7.78
C VAL A 94 11.06 -2.45 -7.54
N ALA A 95 9.84 -2.16 -8.00
CA ALA A 95 8.73 -3.09 -7.88
C ALA A 95 8.95 -4.37 -8.71
N GLN A 96 9.60 -4.25 -9.90
CA GLN A 96 9.96 -5.41 -10.71
C GLN A 96 10.97 -6.30 -9.99
N ARG A 97 12.02 -5.72 -9.38
CA ARG A 97 12.98 -6.49 -8.56
C ARG A 97 12.27 -7.20 -7.40
N ALA A 98 11.38 -6.49 -6.68
CA ALA A 98 10.62 -7.10 -5.59
C ALA A 98 9.79 -8.31 -6.04
N ARG A 99 9.21 -8.24 -7.25
CA ARG A 99 8.50 -9.37 -7.85
C ARG A 99 9.45 -10.51 -8.25
N ASP A 100 10.57 -10.20 -8.87
CA ASP A 100 11.53 -11.20 -9.38
C ASP A 100 12.24 -11.94 -8.22
N ASP A 101 12.42 -11.27 -7.08
CA ASP A 101 12.98 -11.85 -5.86
C ASP A 101 11.99 -12.74 -5.10
N TYR A 102 10.69 -12.67 -5.42
CA TYR A 102 9.69 -13.50 -4.76
C TYR A 102 9.69 -14.93 -5.32
N GLU A 103 10.09 -15.89 -4.50
CA GLU A 103 10.22 -17.31 -4.87
C GLU A 103 8.90 -18.11 -4.77
N GLY A 104 7.84 -17.52 -4.21
CA GLY A 104 6.56 -18.19 -4.00
C GLY A 104 5.69 -18.24 -5.26
N GLU A 105 4.58 -18.96 -5.17
CA GLU A 105 3.60 -19.03 -6.25
C GLU A 105 2.85 -17.72 -6.40
N ILE A 106 2.71 -17.22 -7.64
CA ILE A 106 1.95 -16.02 -7.98
C ILE A 106 0.68 -16.44 -8.71
N TYR A 107 -0.45 -16.16 -8.08
CA TYR A 107 -1.78 -16.39 -8.63
C TYR A 107 -2.23 -15.20 -9.51
N THR A 108 -3.22 -15.45 -10.33
CA THR A 108 -3.89 -14.44 -11.15
C THR A 108 -5.40 -14.49 -10.91
N ILE A 109 -6.14 -13.52 -11.45
CA ILE A 109 -7.60 -13.52 -11.36
C ILE A 109 -8.26 -14.76 -11.99
N ASP A 110 -7.63 -15.33 -13.02
CA ASP A 110 -8.14 -16.50 -13.72
C ASP A 110 -7.77 -17.82 -13.00
N ASN A 111 -6.89 -17.78 -12.02
CA ASN A 111 -6.45 -18.91 -11.21
C ASN A 111 -6.28 -18.49 -9.74
N LEU A 112 -7.38 -18.18 -9.07
CA LEU A 112 -7.36 -17.78 -7.66
C LEU A 112 -7.10 -18.99 -6.75
N PRO A 113 -6.49 -18.77 -5.56
CA PRO A 113 -6.36 -19.81 -4.54
C PRO A 113 -7.71 -20.41 -4.16
N THR A 114 -7.76 -21.70 -3.86
CA THR A 114 -8.99 -22.39 -3.44
C THR A 114 -9.40 -22.06 -2.00
N GLU A 115 -8.46 -21.66 -1.16
CA GLU A 115 -8.74 -21.26 0.22
C GLU A 115 -9.26 -19.82 0.25
N THR A 116 -10.50 -19.61 0.73
CA THR A 116 -11.10 -18.27 0.89
C THR A 116 -10.29 -17.42 1.88
N PRO A 117 -9.94 -16.17 1.56
CA PRO A 117 -9.16 -15.32 2.46
C PRO A 117 -9.96 -14.92 3.71
N SER A 118 -9.31 -14.95 4.86
CA SER A 118 -9.80 -14.32 6.09
C SER A 118 -9.28 -12.88 6.22
N THR A 119 -8.10 -12.62 5.65
CA THR A 119 -7.48 -11.29 5.55
C THR A 119 -6.97 -11.05 4.14
N ILE A 120 -7.13 -9.82 3.67
CA ILE A 120 -6.52 -9.31 2.44
C ILE A 120 -5.57 -8.19 2.82
N VAL A 121 -4.40 -8.16 2.15
CA VAL A 121 -3.56 -6.97 2.07
C VAL A 121 -3.76 -6.36 0.70
N ASP A 122 -4.34 -5.17 0.68
CA ASP A 122 -4.62 -4.41 -0.55
C ASP A 122 -3.37 -3.60 -0.92
N CYS A 123 -2.57 -4.16 -1.82
CA CYS A 123 -1.42 -3.53 -2.47
C CYS A 123 -1.66 -3.29 -3.96
N LEU A 124 -2.93 -3.06 -4.38
CA LEU A 124 -3.27 -2.88 -5.79
C LEU A 124 -2.93 -1.48 -6.30
N LEU A 125 -3.44 -0.46 -5.63
CA LEU A 125 -3.27 0.94 -6.03
C LEU A 125 -2.96 1.81 -4.82
N GLY A 126 -1.87 2.57 -4.88
CA GLY A 126 -1.52 3.61 -3.91
C GLY A 126 -1.88 5.00 -4.40
N ALA A 127 -1.26 6.01 -3.79
CA ALA A 127 -1.51 7.43 -4.01
C ALA A 127 -1.39 7.89 -5.47
N GLY A 128 -0.56 7.24 -6.29
CA GLY A 128 -0.40 7.57 -7.71
C GLY A 128 -1.60 7.24 -8.61
N SER A 129 -2.70 6.72 -8.04
CA SER A 129 -3.87 6.30 -8.81
C SER A 129 -5.11 7.12 -8.45
N TYR A 130 -5.89 7.51 -9.45
CA TYR A 130 -7.07 8.34 -9.28
C TYR A 130 -8.35 7.68 -9.79
N GLY A 131 -9.44 7.95 -9.09
CA GLY A 131 -10.80 7.58 -9.51
C GLY A 131 -11.08 6.09 -9.32
N LYS A 132 -12.13 5.63 -9.99
CA LYS A 132 -12.60 4.24 -9.84
C LYS A 132 -11.59 3.24 -10.39
N PRO A 133 -11.33 2.14 -9.69
CA PRO A 133 -10.58 1.01 -10.22
C PRO A 133 -11.18 0.49 -11.53
N ARG A 134 -10.35 0.00 -12.43
CA ARG A 134 -10.75 -0.46 -13.77
C ARG A 134 -10.00 -1.74 -14.17
N GLY A 135 -10.50 -2.40 -15.22
CA GLY A 135 -9.84 -3.57 -15.82
C GLY A 135 -9.63 -4.70 -14.83
N GLU A 136 -8.45 -5.31 -14.85
CA GLU A 136 -8.10 -6.46 -14.02
C GLU A 136 -8.18 -6.16 -12.51
N ILE A 137 -7.88 -4.92 -12.11
CA ILE A 137 -7.97 -4.51 -10.70
C ILE A 137 -9.42 -4.57 -10.22
N LEU A 138 -10.35 -3.97 -10.96
CA LEU A 138 -11.78 -4.02 -10.63
C LEU A 138 -12.31 -5.46 -10.64
N ARG A 139 -11.97 -6.23 -11.69
CA ARG A 139 -12.36 -7.65 -11.79
C ARG A 139 -11.87 -8.44 -10.58
N LEU A 140 -10.61 -8.24 -10.15
CA LEU A 140 -10.07 -8.92 -8.97
C LEU A 140 -10.83 -8.50 -7.70
N MET A 141 -11.07 -7.21 -7.49
CA MET A 141 -11.83 -6.71 -6.32
C MET A 141 -13.22 -7.36 -6.24
N GLU A 142 -13.93 -7.47 -7.37
CA GLU A 142 -15.26 -8.07 -7.47
C GLU A 142 -15.24 -9.60 -7.32
N SER A 143 -14.10 -10.25 -7.56
CA SER A 143 -13.95 -11.70 -7.52
C SER A 143 -13.52 -12.24 -6.15
N ILE A 144 -13.23 -11.36 -5.18
CA ILE A 144 -12.81 -11.78 -3.84
C ILE A 144 -13.96 -12.51 -3.14
N PRO A 145 -13.77 -13.78 -2.74
CA PRO A 145 -14.81 -14.52 -2.05
C PRO A 145 -14.92 -14.11 -0.58
N GLY A 146 -16.14 -14.18 -0.06
CA GLY A 146 -16.41 -13.94 1.37
C GLY A 146 -16.42 -12.46 1.76
N ARG A 147 -16.02 -12.19 3.01
CA ARG A 147 -15.89 -10.83 3.57
C ARG A 147 -14.63 -10.77 4.43
N PRO A 148 -13.45 -10.83 3.82
CA PRO A 148 -12.20 -10.77 4.55
C PRO A 148 -12.00 -9.41 5.21
N LYS A 149 -11.18 -9.37 6.27
CA LYS A 149 -10.63 -8.11 6.77
C LYS A 149 -9.64 -7.56 5.76
N VAL A 150 -9.66 -6.26 5.51
CA VAL A 150 -8.76 -5.61 4.55
C VAL A 150 -7.77 -4.71 5.28
N LEU A 151 -6.48 -5.02 5.18
CA LEU A 151 -5.38 -4.10 5.50
C LEU A 151 -4.97 -3.39 4.21
N ALA A 152 -5.07 -2.07 4.17
CA ALA A 152 -4.66 -1.30 2.99
C ALA A 152 -3.21 -0.81 3.12
N CYS A 153 -2.43 -1.01 2.07
CA CYS A 153 -1.10 -0.46 1.86
C CYS A 153 -1.24 0.92 1.23
N ASP A 154 -0.67 1.92 1.85
CA ASP A 154 -0.69 3.35 1.49
C ASP A 154 -2.09 3.96 1.57
N MET A 155 -3.06 3.41 0.85
CA MET A 155 -4.47 3.80 0.89
C MET A 155 -5.37 2.68 0.35
N PRO A 156 -6.65 2.61 0.75
CA PRO A 156 -7.55 1.64 0.15
C PRO A 156 -7.71 1.89 -1.36
N THR A 157 -7.56 0.83 -2.15
CA THR A 157 -7.75 0.93 -3.60
C THR A 157 -9.13 1.49 -3.93
N GLY A 158 -9.14 2.60 -4.69
CA GLY A 158 -10.35 3.31 -5.08
C GLY A 158 -10.93 4.25 -4.02
N CYS A 159 -10.21 4.54 -2.95
CA CYS A 159 -10.62 5.45 -1.87
C CYS A 159 -11.18 6.77 -2.43
N GLY A 160 -12.33 7.22 -1.92
CA GLY A 160 -13.03 8.43 -2.34
C GLY A 160 -13.74 8.34 -3.70
N SER A 161 -13.67 7.21 -4.42
CA SER A 161 -14.25 7.07 -5.77
C SER A 161 -15.67 6.49 -5.80
N GLY A 162 -16.17 6.02 -4.66
CA GLY A 162 -17.43 5.27 -4.53
C GLY A 162 -17.32 3.79 -4.92
N VAL A 163 -16.13 3.32 -5.33
CA VAL A 163 -15.79 1.90 -5.53
C VAL A 163 -14.45 1.65 -4.86
N SER A 164 -14.45 1.17 -3.64
CA SER A 164 -13.28 1.02 -2.80
C SER A 164 -13.35 -0.24 -1.95
N PHE A 165 -12.21 -0.75 -1.52
CA PHE A 165 -12.18 -1.62 -0.36
C PHE A 165 -12.53 -0.81 0.90
N ASN A 166 -13.20 -1.46 1.85
CA ASN A 166 -13.38 -0.94 3.20
C ASN A 166 -12.30 -1.57 4.09
N ALA A 167 -11.24 -0.82 4.34
CA ALA A 167 -10.17 -1.29 5.20
C ALA A 167 -10.60 -1.26 6.68
N PHE A 168 -10.22 -2.30 7.43
CA PHE A 168 -10.27 -2.20 8.89
C PHE A 168 -9.10 -1.36 9.40
N ARG A 169 -8.01 -1.31 8.62
CA ARG A 169 -6.77 -0.59 8.91
C ARG A 169 -6.08 -0.17 7.61
N THR A 170 -5.52 1.03 7.61
CA THR A 170 -4.65 1.54 6.54
C THR A 170 -3.29 1.90 7.13
N VAL A 171 -2.21 1.42 6.52
CA VAL A 171 -0.84 1.85 6.79
C VAL A 171 -0.44 2.75 5.64
N THR A 172 -0.36 4.06 5.90
CA THR A 172 0.07 5.06 4.91
C THR A 172 1.48 5.53 5.21
N PHE A 173 2.23 5.88 4.18
CA PHE A 173 3.63 6.23 4.31
C PHE A 173 3.81 7.76 4.38
N GLU A 174 4.61 8.20 5.36
CA GLU A 174 4.99 9.57 5.72
C GLU A 174 3.81 10.48 6.08
N ALA A 175 2.75 10.52 5.28
CA ALA A 175 1.57 11.32 5.57
C ALA A 175 0.29 10.72 4.99
N PRO A 176 -0.88 11.03 5.59
CA PRO A 176 -2.16 10.76 4.98
C PRO A 176 -2.32 11.49 3.65
N LYS A 177 -2.98 10.86 2.69
CA LYS A 177 -3.26 11.48 1.39
C LYS A 177 -4.57 12.26 1.42
N SER A 178 -4.61 13.38 0.72
CA SER A 178 -5.77 14.29 0.76
C SER A 178 -7.08 13.66 0.28
N ASN A 179 -7.01 12.61 -0.54
CA ASN A 179 -8.18 11.86 -0.99
C ASN A 179 -8.68 10.78 0.00
N MET A 180 -8.05 10.67 1.17
CA MET A 180 -8.52 9.87 2.32
C MET A 180 -9.43 10.65 3.25
N ILE A 181 -9.61 11.95 3.02
CA ILE A 181 -10.35 12.84 3.90
C ILE A 181 -11.53 13.51 3.17
N ASP A 182 -12.58 13.80 3.92
CA ASP A 182 -13.73 14.55 3.44
C ASP A 182 -13.49 16.09 3.49
N SER A 183 -14.48 16.86 3.04
CA SER A 183 -14.43 18.32 3.06
C SER A 183 -14.40 18.94 4.47
N GLU A 184 -14.65 18.15 5.52
CA GLU A 184 -14.57 18.58 6.91
C GLU A 184 -13.28 18.14 7.59
N GLY A 185 -12.33 17.56 6.82
CA GLY A 185 -11.03 17.09 7.32
C GLY A 185 -11.11 15.80 8.13
N ARG A 186 -12.19 15.02 7.99
CA ARG A 186 -12.34 13.71 8.63
C ARG A 186 -11.93 12.60 7.68
N LEU A 187 -11.38 11.51 8.22
CA LEU A 187 -11.09 10.31 7.43
C LEU A 187 -12.37 9.75 6.82
N LEU A 188 -12.27 9.33 5.56
CA LEU A 188 -13.33 8.59 4.89
C LEU A 188 -13.53 7.23 5.57
N PRO A 189 -14.76 6.71 5.66
CA PRO A 189 -15.04 5.45 6.36
C PRO A 189 -14.26 4.25 5.83
N GLU A 190 -13.97 4.22 4.54
CA GLU A 190 -13.21 3.15 3.88
C GLU A 190 -11.75 3.06 4.32
N VAL A 191 -11.20 4.10 4.96
CA VAL A 191 -9.81 4.13 5.46
C VAL A 191 -9.62 3.28 6.72
N GLY A 192 -10.64 3.17 7.55
CA GLY A 192 -10.55 2.49 8.84
C GLY A 192 -9.57 3.16 9.81
N ASP A 193 -8.89 2.37 10.64
CA ASP A 193 -7.84 2.86 11.53
C ASP A 193 -6.61 3.25 10.71
N LEU A 194 -6.25 4.54 10.70
CA LEU A 194 -5.12 5.06 9.94
C LEU A 194 -3.85 5.09 10.79
N PHE A 195 -2.81 4.43 10.29
CA PHE A 195 -1.45 4.48 10.84
C PHE A 195 -0.52 5.14 9.83
N VAL A 196 0.24 6.13 10.28
CA VAL A 196 1.28 6.79 9.49
C VAL A 196 2.62 6.17 9.85
N ALA A 197 3.30 5.63 8.87
CA ALA A 197 4.56 4.94 9.01
C ALA A 197 5.66 5.65 8.21
N PRO A 198 6.81 5.99 8.83
CA PRO A 198 7.94 6.54 8.09
C PRO A 198 8.59 5.43 7.27
N VAL A 199 8.95 5.70 6.02
CA VAL A 199 9.70 4.76 5.18
C VAL A 199 11.19 5.08 5.09
N GLY A 200 11.60 6.26 5.59
CA GLY A 200 12.98 6.68 5.65
C GLY A 200 13.41 7.55 4.45
N TRP A 201 12.48 8.31 3.87
CA TRP A 201 12.88 9.36 2.94
C TRP A 201 13.87 10.32 3.60
N PRO A 202 14.93 10.76 2.90
CA PRO A 202 15.81 11.81 3.40
C PRO A 202 15.03 13.09 3.76
N ASP A 203 15.41 13.76 4.84
CA ASP A 203 14.74 15.01 5.24
C ASP A 203 14.76 16.06 4.13
N GLU A 204 15.81 16.08 3.32
CA GLU A 204 15.96 16.97 2.16
C GLU A 204 14.97 16.65 1.03
N ALA A 205 14.47 15.41 0.94
CA ALA A 205 13.42 15.05 -0.02
C ALA A 205 12.05 15.62 0.39
N LEU A 206 11.83 15.80 1.70
CA LEU A 206 10.61 16.35 2.28
C LEU A 206 10.59 17.88 2.29
N ASP A 207 11.77 18.51 2.31
CA ASP A 207 11.96 19.99 2.27
C ASP A 207 12.93 20.36 1.16
N PRO A 208 12.46 20.52 -0.09
CA PRO A 208 13.31 20.82 -1.24
C PRO A 208 14.05 22.17 -1.15
N GLY A 209 13.83 22.96 -0.08
CA GLY A 209 14.48 24.26 0.12
C GLY A 209 13.89 25.37 -0.75
N PRO A 210 14.36 26.61 -0.57
CA PRO A 210 13.73 27.80 -1.18
C PRO A 210 13.98 27.96 -2.70
N GLY A 211 14.59 26.97 -3.36
CA GLY A 211 14.93 27.04 -4.79
C GLY A 211 13.99 26.29 -5.72
N ASP A 212 13.12 25.43 -5.21
CA ASP A 212 12.38 24.42 -6.02
C ASP A 212 10.88 24.64 -6.10
N LEU A 213 10.42 25.82 -5.72
CA LEU A 213 9.03 26.24 -5.99
C LEU A 213 8.95 26.71 -7.46
N LEU A 214 8.73 25.78 -8.38
CA LEU A 214 8.29 26.06 -9.74
C LEU A 214 6.78 25.87 -9.86
#